data_93033fec8f8352f3ce7276fb176d155c
#
_entry.id   93033fec8f8352f3ce7276fb176d155c
#
_cell.length_a   1.000
_cell.length_b   1.000
_cell.length_c   1.000
_cell.angle_alpha   90.00
_cell.angle_beta   90.00
_cell.angle_gamma   90.00
#
_symmetry.space_group_name_H-M   'P 1'
#
loop_
_entity.id
_entity.type
_entity.pdbx_description
1 polymer ?
#
loop_
_entity_poly.entity_id
_entity_poly.type
_entity_poly.pdbx_seq_one_letter_code
_entity_poly.pdbx_strand_id
1 'polypeptide(L)'
;METMADFIFLGSKITADGDCSHEIKWCLLLGRKAMTNLDSILKSRDITLPTKVHLVKVMVFPVVMYGCESQTIKKAECQWTDAFELWCWRRLLRVPRTARTSNQSFLQELSSDYSLEGLMVKLKLQYFGHLMWRTDSLENILLKLGKIEGRRRRGRQRMSWLDGITDLMDMSLTLGVDDGQGSLACSP
;
A
#
# COMPACT_ATOMS: atom_id res chain seq x y z
N MET A 1 -5.70 26.90 -25.57
CA MET A 1 -6.10 26.14 -24.40
C MET A 1 -4.82 25.54 -23.83
N GLU A 2 -4.28 26.13 -22.77
CA GLU A 2 -3.09 25.57 -22.09
C GLU A 2 -3.53 24.33 -21.33
N THR A 3 -2.99 23.18 -21.69
CA THR A 3 -3.18 21.93 -20.95
C THR A 3 -2.21 21.93 -19.79
N MET A 4 -2.72 22.09 -18.57
CA MET A 4 -1.90 21.89 -17.37
C MET A 4 -1.46 20.41 -17.32
N ALA A 5 -0.15 20.21 -17.32
CA ALA A 5 0.43 18.86 -17.29
C ALA A 5 0.33 18.21 -15.90
N ASP A 6 0.38 19.01 -14.84
CA ASP A 6 0.41 18.55 -13.43
C ASP A 6 -0.33 19.54 -12.54
N PHE A 7 -0.99 19.04 -11.49
CA PHE A 7 -1.57 19.89 -10.45
C PHE A 7 -1.45 19.22 -9.05
N ILE A 8 -1.52 20.05 -8.01
CA ILE A 8 -1.47 19.57 -6.62
C ILE A 8 -2.90 19.63 -6.05
N PHE A 9 -3.39 18.49 -5.58
CA PHE A 9 -4.69 18.37 -4.95
C PHE A 9 -4.54 17.72 -3.57
N LEU A 10 -4.99 18.40 -2.53
CA LEU A 10 -4.86 17.95 -1.13
C LEU A 10 -3.44 17.49 -0.75
N GLY A 11 -2.42 18.17 -1.28
CA GLY A 11 -1.02 17.83 -1.03
C GLY A 11 -0.45 16.69 -1.89
N SER A 12 -1.27 16.05 -2.72
CA SER A 12 -0.85 15.01 -3.65
C SER A 12 -0.69 15.55 -5.07
N LYS A 13 0.40 15.18 -5.75
CA LYS A 13 0.68 15.59 -7.13
C LYS A 13 -0.03 14.65 -8.09
N ILE A 14 -0.96 15.21 -8.87
CA ILE A 14 -1.66 14.50 -9.94
C ILE A 14 -1.04 14.90 -11.27
N THR A 15 -0.58 13.92 -12.04
CA THR A 15 0.03 14.10 -13.35
C THR A 15 -0.94 13.71 -14.46
N ALA A 16 -0.94 14.43 -15.56
CA ALA A 16 -1.83 14.16 -16.71
C ALA A 16 -1.60 12.77 -17.32
N ASP A 17 -0.42 12.20 -17.09
CA ASP A 17 -0.06 10.86 -17.56
C ASP A 17 -0.45 9.75 -16.59
N GLY A 18 -0.98 10.08 -15.39
CA GLY A 18 -1.39 9.10 -14.36
C GLY A 18 -0.23 8.33 -13.73
N ASP A 19 1.03 8.83 -13.84
CA ASP A 19 2.18 8.20 -13.20
C ASP A 19 2.29 8.64 -11.73
N CYS A 20 2.09 7.71 -10.81
CA CYS A 20 2.15 7.94 -9.36
C CYS A 20 3.56 7.76 -8.78
N SER A 21 4.57 7.40 -9.59
CA SER A 21 5.92 7.07 -9.10
C SER A 21 6.57 8.22 -8.33
N HIS A 22 6.32 9.47 -8.73
CA HIS A 22 6.85 10.64 -8.05
C HIS A 22 6.23 10.81 -6.67
N GLU A 23 4.92 10.66 -6.59
CA GLU A 23 4.15 10.79 -5.35
C GLU A 23 4.54 9.70 -4.34
N ILE A 24 4.65 8.46 -4.79
CA ILE A 24 5.09 7.34 -3.96
C ILE A 24 6.49 7.61 -3.37
N LYS A 25 7.43 8.08 -4.19
CA LYS A 25 8.78 8.46 -3.70
C LYS A 25 8.72 9.58 -2.68
N TRP A 26 7.84 10.56 -2.88
CA TRP A 26 7.65 11.67 -1.95
C TRP A 26 7.10 11.17 -0.61
N CYS A 27 6.06 10.34 -0.60
CA CYS A 27 5.51 9.73 0.60
C CYS A 27 6.55 8.89 1.36
N LEU A 28 7.37 8.12 0.64
CA LEU A 28 8.48 7.36 1.24
C LEU A 28 9.54 8.28 1.87
N LEU A 29 9.83 9.43 1.26
CA LEU A 29 10.75 10.43 1.83
C LEU A 29 10.18 11.04 3.11
N LEU A 30 8.89 11.40 3.11
CA LEU A 30 8.19 11.89 4.29
C LEU A 30 8.16 10.84 5.41
N GLY A 31 7.90 9.59 5.07
CA GLY A 31 7.96 8.47 6.02
C GLY A 31 9.34 8.31 6.65
N ARG A 32 10.42 8.46 5.87
CA ARG A 32 11.80 8.47 6.40
C ARG A 32 12.03 9.63 7.37
N LYS A 33 11.51 10.81 7.06
CA LYS A 33 11.58 11.99 7.95
C LYS A 33 10.80 11.73 9.25
N ALA A 34 9.58 11.20 9.15
CA ALA A 34 8.78 10.82 10.31
C ALA A 34 9.50 9.80 11.20
N MET A 35 10.08 8.75 10.61
CA MET A 35 10.87 7.75 11.33
C MET A 35 12.11 8.35 12.01
N THR A 36 12.74 9.35 11.40
CA THR A 36 13.88 10.06 11.99
C THR A 36 13.46 10.91 13.16
N ASN A 37 12.32 11.56 13.11
CA ASN A 37 11.76 12.34 14.22
C ASN A 37 11.45 11.48 15.45
N LEU A 38 11.13 10.20 15.25
CA LEU A 38 10.89 9.24 16.33
C LEU A 38 12.17 8.63 16.93
N ASP A 39 13.33 8.96 16.41
CA ASP A 39 14.60 8.30 16.74
C ASP A 39 14.94 8.36 18.25
N SER A 40 14.64 9.47 18.92
CA SER A 40 14.83 9.63 20.37
C SER A 40 13.97 8.63 21.17
N ILE A 41 12.70 8.48 20.78
CA ILE A 41 11.74 7.56 21.41
C ILE A 41 12.14 6.12 21.12
N LEU A 42 12.50 5.81 19.89
CA LEU A 42 12.90 4.47 19.49
C LEU A 42 14.22 4.01 20.13
N LYS A 43 15.08 4.96 20.50
CA LYS A 43 16.35 4.70 21.23
C LYS A 43 16.14 4.50 22.74
N SER A 44 15.05 4.99 23.35
CA SER A 44 14.78 4.80 24.77
C SER A 44 14.77 3.32 25.13
N ARG A 45 15.33 2.99 26.30
CA ARG A 45 15.31 1.64 26.89
C ARG A 45 14.03 1.38 27.68
N ASP A 46 13.36 2.43 28.11
CA ASP A 46 12.17 2.34 28.97
C ASP A 46 10.92 1.95 28.19
N ILE A 47 10.97 2.04 26.84
CA ILE A 47 9.85 1.71 25.97
C ILE A 47 10.03 0.30 25.42
N THR A 48 9.01 -0.54 25.58
CA THR A 48 9.00 -1.93 25.12
C THR A 48 9.00 -2.03 23.59
N LEU A 49 9.52 -3.15 23.06
CA LEU A 49 9.57 -3.38 21.62
C LEU A 49 8.16 -3.34 20.96
N PRO A 50 7.12 -4.00 21.52
CA PRO A 50 5.77 -3.93 20.94
C PRO A 50 5.24 -2.50 20.85
N THR A 51 5.49 -1.66 21.87
CA THR A 51 5.09 -0.24 21.85
C THR A 51 5.80 0.52 20.75
N LYS A 52 7.09 0.28 20.54
CA LYS A 52 7.86 0.90 19.44
C LYS A 52 7.33 0.48 18.08
N VAL A 53 7.01 -0.81 17.89
CA VAL A 53 6.39 -1.32 16.66
C VAL A 53 5.05 -0.64 16.41
N HIS A 54 4.21 -0.52 17.44
CA HIS A 54 2.92 0.16 17.37
C HIS A 54 3.08 1.63 16.96
N LEU A 55 4.04 2.35 17.56
CA LEU A 55 4.34 3.75 17.21
C LEU A 55 4.73 3.90 15.73
N VAL A 56 5.57 3.01 15.19
CA VAL A 56 5.93 3.03 13.76
C VAL A 56 4.70 2.81 12.90
N LYS A 57 3.86 1.84 13.23
CA LYS A 57 2.63 1.53 12.48
C LYS A 57 1.62 2.68 12.49
N VAL A 58 1.49 3.41 13.61
CA VAL A 58 0.50 4.48 13.76
C VAL A 58 1.02 5.83 13.25
N MET A 59 2.32 6.12 13.35
CA MET A 59 2.85 7.43 13.04
C MET A 59 3.60 7.50 11.71
N VAL A 60 4.20 6.40 11.27
CA VAL A 60 5.03 6.39 10.04
C VAL A 60 4.26 5.81 8.85
N PHE A 61 3.60 4.68 9.04
CA PHE A 61 2.89 4.00 7.94
C PHE A 61 1.77 4.85 7.32
N PRO A 62 0.92 5.59 8.08
CA PRO A 62 -0.11 6.43 7.48
C PRO A 62 0.45 7.55 6.59
N VAL A 63 1.65 8.06 6.92
CA VAL A 63 2.33 9.07 6.08
C VAL A 63 2.73 8.47 4.73
N VAL A 64 3.20 7.22 4.72
CA VAL A 64 3.61 6.52 3.49
C VAL A 64 2.40 6.08 2.67
N MET A 65 1.32 5.68 3.34
CA MET A 65 0.09 5.19 2.70
C MET A 65 -0.84 6.32 2.23
N TYR A 66 -0.48 7.59 2.45
CA TYR A 66 -1.33 8.71 2.08
C TYR A 66 -1.64 8.70 0.58
N GLY A 67 -2.93 8.68 0.24
CA GLY A 67 -3.43 8.68 -1.14
C GLY A 67 -3.22 7.36 -1.92
N CYS A 68 -2.68 6.31 -1.29
CA CYS A 68 -2.39 5.04 -1.97
C CYS A 68 -3.64 4.34 -2.51
N GLU A 69 -4.81 4.62 -1.94
CA GLU A 69 -6.10 4.05 -2.34
C GLU A 69 -6.48 4.39 -3.78
N SER A 70 -6.17 5.61 -4.23
CA SER A 70 -6.48 6.10 -5.58
C SER A 70 -5.35 5.88 -6.59
N GLN A 71 -4.16 5.50 -6.13
CA GLN A 71 -2.96 5.37 -6.97
C GLN A 71 -2.88 3.99 -7.64
N THR A 72 -2.41 3.97 -8.90
CA THR A 72 -2.01 2.74 -9.58
C THR A 72 -0.57 2.41 -9.22
N ILE A 73 -0.36 1.37 -8.40
CA ILE A 73 0.98 0.97 -7.93
C ILE A 73 1.53 -0.12 -8.84
N LYS A 74 2.74 0.11 -9.36
CA LYS A 74 3.46 -0.85 -10.21
C LYS A 74 4.29 -1.80 -9.33
N LYS A 75 4.63 -3.00 -9.84
CA LYS A 75 5.49 -3.96 -9.11
C LYS A 75 6.83 -3.38 -8.62
N ALA A 76 7.43 -2.49 -9.41
CA ALA A 76 8.67 -1.81 -8.99
C ALA A 76 8.45 -0.89 -7.78
N GLU A 77 7.27 -0.31 -7.65
CA GLU A 77 6.91 0.58 -6.55
C GLU A 77 6.59 -0.20 -5.27
N CYS A 78 6.01 -1.41 -5.39
CA CYS A 78 5.89 -2.35 -4.28
C CYS A 78 7.27 -2.67 -3.68
N GLN A 79 8.28 -2.93 -4.52
CA GLN A 79 9.64 -3.17 -4.05
C GLN A 79 10.23 -1.98 -3.26
N TRP A 80 9.88 -0.74 -3.61
CA TRP A 80 10.33 0.43 -2.84
C TRP A 80 9.65 0.49 -1.47
N THR A 81 8.39 0.11 -1.40
CA THR A 81 7.60 0.05 -0.16
C THR A 81 8.15 -1.03 0.78
N ASP A 82 8.44 -2.22 0.24
CA ASP A 82 9.06 -3.32 0.98
C ASP A 82 10.45 -2.95 1.50
N ALA A 83 11.27 -2.33 0.64
CA ALA A 83 12.59 -1.87 1.04
C ALA A 83 12.52 -0.78 2.14
N PHE A 84 11.49 0.07 2.10
CA PHE A 84 11.25 1.07 3.14
C PHE A 84 10.81 0.41 4.45
N GLU A 85 9.88 -0.54 4.40
CA GLU A 85 9.43 -1.28 5.57
C GLU A 85 10.59 -1.98 6.27
N LEU A 86 11.40 -2.71 5.51
CA LEU A 86 12.62 -3.35 6.02
C LEU A 86 13.61 -2.35 6.63
N TRP A 87 13.74 -1.17 6.03
CA TRP A 87 14.59 -0.11 6.57
C TRP A 87 14.05 0.39 7.92
N CYS A 88 12.73 0.55 8.06
CA CYS A 88 12.11 0.94 9.33
C CYS A 88 12.41 -0.09 10.44
N TRP A 89 12.19 -1.37 10.15
CA TRP A 89 12.41 -2.45 11.11
C TRP A 89 13.88 -2.60 11.50
N ARG A 90 14.80 -2.54 10.56
CA ARG A 90 16.25 -2.57 10.85
C ARG A 90 16.66 -1.39 11.72
N ARG A 91 16.12 -0.20 11.48
CA ARG A 91 16.39 0.98 12.30
C ARG A 91 15.84 0.82 13.72
N LEU A 92 14.65 0.29 13.86
CA LEU A 92 14.00 0.02 15.14
C LEU A 92 14.80 -1.01 15.96
N LEU A 93 15.22 -2.11 15.34
CA LEU A 93 16.00 -3.18 15.98
C LEU A 93 17.50 -2.87 16.07
N ARG A 94 17.96 -1.74 15.54
CA ARG A 94 19.37 -1.30 15.49
C ARG A 94 20.29 -2.29 14.81
N VAL A 95 19.80 -3.00 13.80
CA VAL A 95 20.60 -3.96 13.05
C VAL A 95 21.32 -3.28 11.89
N PRO A 96 22.66 -3.36 11.81
CA PRO A 96 23.42 -2.76 10.73
C PRO A 96 23.10 -3.43 9.39
N ARG A 97 23.22 -2.68 8.28
CA ARG A 97 22.97 -3.19 6.92
C ARG A 97 23.88 -4.36 6.55
N THR A 98 25.02 -4.45 7.18
CA THR A 98 26.05 -5.50 6.94
C THR A 98 25.73 -6.83 7.64
N ALA A 99 24.76 -6.85 8.56
CA ALA A 99 24.36 -8.09 9.22
C ALA A 99 23.67 -9.02 8.21
N ARG A 100 24.16 -10.25 8.11
CA ARG A 100 23.65 -11.32 7.22
C ARG A 100 22.36 -11.99 7.76
N THR A 101 21.54 -11.28 8.51
CA THR A 101 20.23 -11.77 8.98
C THR A 101 19.20 -11.72 7.85
N SER A 102 18.46 -12.80 7.69
CA SER A 102 17.43 -12.88 6.65
C SER A 102 16.26 -11.91 6.97
N ASN A 103 15.64 -11.35 5.95
CA ASN A 103 14.49 -10.46 6.12
C ASN A 103 13.33 -11.19 6.80
N GLN A 104 13.18 -12.50 6.57
CA GLN A 104 12.12 -13.32 7.19
C GLN A 104 12.29 -13.43 8.71
N SER A 105 13.53 -13.53 9.22
CA SER A 105 13.78 -13.59 10.66
C SER A 105 13.30 -12.32 11.37
N PHE A 106 13.46 -11.16 10.75
CA PHE A 106 12.95 -9.90 11.33
C PHE A 106 11.43 -9.83 11.36
N LEU A 107 10.76 -10.27 10.31
CA LEU A 107 9.30 -10.26 10.23
C LEU A 107 8.68 -11.22 11.26
N GLN A 108 9.30 -12.38 11.48
CA GLN A 108 8.89 -13.33 12.51
C GLN A 108 9.03 -12.77 13.94
N GLU A 109 10.15 -12.09 14.23
CA GLU A 109 10.39 -11.48 15.54
C GLU A 109 9.41 -10.34 15.86
N LEU A 110 8.97 -9.63 14.83
CA LEU A 110 8.06 -8.49 14.99
C LEU A 110 6.59 -8.88 15.03
N SER A 111 6.24 -10.15 14.82
CA SER A 111 4.84 -10.67 14.81
C SER A 111 3.89 -9.73 14.05
N SER A 112 4.33 -9.28 12.89
CA SER A 112 3.56 -8.28 12.12
C SER A 112 2.45 -8.98 11.35
N ASP A 113 1.22 -8.91 11.84
CA ASP A 113 0.03 -9.49 11.20
C ASP A 113 -0.19 -8.96 9.77
N TYR A 114 0.32 -7.77 9.48
CA TYR A 114 0.21 -7.19 8.14
C TYR A 114 1.50 -6.45 7.78
N SER A 115 2.02 -6.73 6.57
CA SER A 115 3.04 -5.92 5.92
C SER A 115 2.48 -4.56 5.52
N LEU A 116 3.34 -3.59 5.25
CA LEU A 116 2.93 -2.28 4.72
C LEU A 116 2.16 -2.43 3.41
N GLU A 117 2.61 -3.35 2.52
CA GLU A 117 1.91 -3.70 1.29
C GLU A 117 0.50 -4.23 1.58
N GLY A 118 0.35 -5.16 2.52
CA GLY A 118 -0.95 -5.71 2.90
C GLY A 118 -1.92 -4.64 3.44
N LEU A 119 -1.42 -3.66 4.19
CA LEU A 119 -2.22 -2.51 4.63
C LEU A 119 -2.66 -1.62 3.47
N MET A 120 -1.78 -1.37 2.49
CA MET A 120 -2.12 -0.60 1.28
C MET A 120 -3.17 -1.31 0.43
N VAL A 121 -3.06 -2.63 0.27
CA VAL A 121 -4.07 -3.47 -0.41
C VAL A 121 -5.41 -3.37 0.31
N LYS A 122 -5.42 -3.50 1.64
CA LYS A 122 -6.64 -3.37 2.45
C LYS A 122 -7.32 -2.01 2.25
N LEU A 123 -6.57 -0.91 2.26
CA LEU A 123 -7.11 0.43 2.02
C LEU A 123 -7.71 0.56 0.63
N LYS A 124 -7.05 0.03 -0.40
CA LYS A 124 -7.57 0.02 -1.77
C LYS A 124 -8.88 -0.75 -1.90
N LEU A 125 -8.95 -1.94 -1.32
CA LEU A 125 -10.17 -2.76 -1.34
C LEU A 125 -11.30 -2.10 -0.56
N GLN A 126 -11.03 -1.46 0.57
CA GLN A 126 -12.01 -0.68 1.32
C GLN A 126 -12.54 0.50 0.49
N TYR A 127 -11.64 1.25 -0.16
CA TYR A 127 -12.02 2.36 -1.03
C TYR A 127 -12.87 1.88 -2.21
N PHE A 128 -12.48 0.79 -2.86
CA PHE A 128 -13.27 0.17 -3.92
C PHE A 128 -14.66 -0.25 -3.43
N GLY A 129 -14.76 -0.89 -2.27
CA GLY A 129 -16.04 -1.25 -1.65
C GLY A 129 -16.94 -0.03 -1.42
N HIS A 130 -16.38 1.07 -0.91
CA HIS A 130 -17.13 2.32 -0.73
C HIS A 130 -17.59 2.93 -2.05
N LEU A 131 -16.77 2.88 -3.09
CA LEU A 131 -17.15 3.34 -4.43
C LEU A 131 -18.31 2.52 -5.01
N MET A 132 -18.26 1.20 -4.85
CA MET A 132 -19.28 0.29 -5.36
C MET A 132 -20.61 0.42 -4.62
N TRP A 133 -20.59 0.78 -3.35
CA TRP A 133 -21.81 0.95 -2.57
C TRP A 133 -22.55 2.25 -2.91
N ARG A 134 -21.85 3.27 -3.39
CA ARG A 134 -22.47 4.53 -3.86
C ARG A 134 -22.96 4.36 -5.30
N THR A 135 -24.20 3.87 -5.46
CA THR A 135 -24.80 3.60 -6.78
C THR A 135 -24.91 4.83 -7.68
N ASP A 136 -25.05 6.03 -7.09
CA ASP A 136 -25.31 7.28 -7.81
C ASP A 136 -24.07 8.18 -7.96
N SER A 137 -22.88 7.68 -7.61
CA SER A 137 -21.67 8.48 -7.78
C SER A 137 -21.18 8.45 -9.22
N LEU A 138 -20.70 9.59 -9.73
CA LEU A 138 -20.07 9.68 -11.06
C LEU A 138 -18.92 8.71 -11.21
N GLU A 139 -18.14 8.48 -10.14
CA GLU A 139 -17.04 7.55 -10.10
C GLU A 139 -17.49 6.11 -10.35
N ASN A 140 -18.61 5.69 -9.73
CA ASN A 140 -19.17 4.36 -9.93
C ASN A 140 -19.69 4.20 -11.36
N ILE A 141 -20.35 5.23 -11.91
CA ILE A 141 -20.80 5.23 -13.29
C ILE A 141 -19.61 5.14 -14.26
N LEU A 142 -18.53 5.90 -14.04
CA LEU A 142 -17.32 5.85 -14.84
C LEU A 142 -16.61 4.49 -14.75
N LEU A 143 -16.59 3.87 -13.56
CA LEU A 143 -16.04 2.53 -13.37
C LEU A 143 -16.87 1.45 -14.08
N LYS A 144 -18.21 1.54 -14.03
CA LYS A 144 -19.13 0.60 -14.70
C LYS A 144 -19.17 0.77 -16.22
N LEU A 145 -19.12 2.00 -16.71
CA LEU A 145 -19.10 2.28 -18.15
C LEU A 145 -17.81 1.81 -18.80
N GLY A 146 -16.78 1.45 -18.02
CA GLY A 146 -15.50 0.91 -18.48
C GLY A 146 -15.00 1.64 -19.73
N LYS A 147 -13.75 1.95 -19.83
CA LYS A 147 -13.06 2.44 -21.05
C LYS A 147 -13.90 3.37 -21.91
N ILE A 148 -13.82 4.65 -21.64
CA ILE A 148 -14.08 5.65 -22.70
C ILE A 148 -13.14 5.25 -23.84
N GLU A 149 -13.69 4.83 -24.98
CA GLU A 149 -12.94 4.43 -26.16
C GLU A 149 -12.12 5.62 -26.66
N GLY A 150 -10.94 5.79 -26.07
CA GLY A 150 -9.91 6.70 -26.56
C GLY A 150 -9.07 5.97 -27.61
N ARG A 151 -8.73 6.69 -28.70
CA ARG A 151 -7.89 6.24 -29.80
C ARG A 151 -6.66 5.48 -29.26
N ARG A 152 -6.60 4.16 -29.49
CA ARG A 152 -5.52 3.27 -29.03
C ARG A 152 -4.18 3.80 -29.53
N ARG A 153 -3.35 4.33 -28.62
CA ARG A 153 -1.94 4.63 -28.91
C ARG A 153 -1.18 3.32 -29.03
N ARG A 154 -0.38 3.15 -30.09
CA ARG A 154 0.58 2.05 -30.24
C ARG A 154 1.55 2.09 -29.06
N GLY A 155 1.54 1.08 -28.21
CA GLY A 155 2.43 0.94 -27.05
C GLY A 155 1.92 -0.11 -26.06
N ARG A 156 2.78 -0.55 -25.11
CA ARG A 156 2.41 -1.45 -24.03
C ARG A 156 1.26 -0.83 -23.23
N GLN A 157 0.16 -1.55 -23.12
CA GLN A 157 -1.04 -1.10 -22.42
C GLN A 157 -0.66 -0.74 -20.98
N ARG A 158 -0.97 0.48 -20.54
CA ARG A 158 -0.78 0.88 -19.13
C ARG A 158 -1.76 0.10 -18.26
N MET A 159 -1.28 -0.41 -17.14
CA MET A 159 -2.13 -1.00 -16.11
C MET A 159 -3.10 0.08 -15.62
N SER A 160 -4.39 -0.18 -15.73
CA SER A 160 -5.44 0.66 -15.14
C SER A 160 -5.51 0.42 -13.63
N TRP A 161 -6.03 1.38 -12.87
CA TRP A 161 -6.31 1.20 -11.46
C TRP A 161 -7.25 0.01 -11.19
N LEU A 162 -8.26 -0.16 -12.03
CA LEU A 162 -9.20 -1.31 -11.99
C LEU A 162 -8.51 -2.64 -12.25
N ASP A 163 -7.59 -2.71 -13.23
CA ASP A 163 -6.84 -3.93 -13.50
C ASP A 163 -6.07 -4.37 -12.24
N GLY A 164 -5.47 -3.40 -11.52
CA GLY A 164 -4.80 -3.66 -10.25
C GLY A 164 -5.75 -4.15 -9.15
N ILE A 165 -7.00 -3.68 -9.08
CA ILE A 165 -8.01 -4.16 -8.12
C ILE A 165 -8.46 -5.57 -8.47
N THR A 166 -8.70 -5.87 -9.75
CA THR A 166 -9.10 -7.21 -10.21
C THR A 166 -8.03 -8.25 -9.89
N ASP A 167 -6.77 -7.92 -10.19
CA ASP A 167 -5.63 -8.79 -9.85
C ASP A 167 -5.55 -9.07 -8.33
N LEU A 168 -5.80 -8.04 -7.50
CA LEU A 168 -5.80 -8.19 -6.04
C LEU A 168 -6.98 -9.05 -5.54
N MET A 169 -8.16 -8.93 -6.16
CA MET A 169 -9.33 -9.73 -5.81
C MET A 169 -9.12 -11.21 -6.20
N ASP A 170 -8.55 -11.47 -7.36
CA ASP A 170 -8.24 -12.83 -7.81
C ASP A 170 -7.20 -13.49 -6.89
N MET A 171 -6.18 -12.74 -6.47
CA MET A 171 -5.21 -13.22 -5.48
C MET A 171 -5.85 -13.53 -4.13
N SER A 172 -6.80 -12.71 -3.66
CA SER A 172 -7.49 -12.93 -2.39
C SER A 172 -8.40 -14.15 -2.43
N LEU A 173 -9.05 -14.43 -3.55
CA LEU A 173 -9.87 -15.63 -3.76
C LEU A 173 -9.03 -16.90 -3.78
N THR A 174 -7.84 -16.86 -4.37
CA THR A 174 -6.93 -18.03 -4.40
C THR A 174 -6.34 -18.35 -3.03
N LEU A 175 -6.14 -17.35 -2.17
CA LEU A 175 -5.65 -17.54 -0.79
C LEU A 175 -6.76 -17.96 0.18
N GLY A 176 -8.04 -17.72 -0.14
CA GLY A 176 -9.20 -18.03 0.71
C GLY A 176 -9.79 -19.43 0.50
N VAL A 177 -9.29 -20.23 -0.44
CA VAL A 177 -9.85 -21.56 -0.75
C VAL A 177 -9.30 -22.67 0.16
N ASP A 178 -8.25 -22.43 0.94
CA ASP A 178 -7.62 -23.47 1.78
C ASP A 178 -8.20 -23.64 3.20
N ASP A 179 -9.11 -22.75 3.67
CA ASP A 179 -9.63 -22.78 5.05
C ASP A 179 -11.11 -23.22 5.18
N GLY A 180 -11.67 -23.98 4.25
CA GLY A 180 -13.10 -24.29 4.20
C GLY A 180 -13.52 -25.76 3.98
N GLN A 181 -12.81 -26.77 4.54
CA GLN A 181 -13.36 -28.12 4.70
C GLN A 181 -13.38 -28.57 6.16
N GLY A 182 -14.25 -27.94 6.94
CA GLY A 182 -14.69 -28.39 8.26
C GLY A 182 -16.11 -28.94 8.17
N SER A 183 -16.24 -30.19 7.82
CA SER A 183 -17.30 -31.16 8.14
C SER A 183 -18.47 -30.62 8.97
N LEU A 184 -19.62 -30.37 8.33
CA LEU A 184 -20.93 -30.45 8.98
C LEU A 184 -21.49 -31.86 8.75
N ALA A 185 -21.16 -32.78 9.65
CA ALA A 185 -21.90 -34.02 9.83
C ALA A 185 -23.21 -33.69 10.56
N CYS A 186 -24.31 -33.59 9.84
CA CYS A 186 -25.63 -33.83 10.39
C CYS A 186 -25.79 -35.32 10.65
N SER A 187 -26.10 -35.70 11.83
CA SER A 187 -26.65 -37.00 12.19
C SER A 187 -27.95 -36.85 12.98
N PRO A 188 -28.84 -37.85 12.92
CA PRO A 188 -30.29 -37.77 12.81
C PRO A 188 -31.03 -37.43 14.08
#